data_04bd19c8ad60803f95fe57ec5f73c483
#
_entry.id   04bd19c8ad60803f95fe57ec5f73c483
#
_cell.length_a   1.000
_cell.length_b   1.000
_cell.length_c   1.000
_cell.angle_alpha   90.00
_cell.angle_beta   90.00
_cell.angle_gamma   90.00
#
_symmetry.space_group_name_H-M   'P 1'
#
loop_
_entity.id
_entity.type
_entity.pdbx_description
1 polymer ?
#
loop_
_entity_poly.entity_id
_entity_poly.type
_entity_poly.pdbx_seq_one_letter_code
_entity_poly.pdbx_strand_id
1 'polypeptide(L)'
;MTAVNVRGPILSVGETRTVSTSYGDRELRELRIRPERGAADPVDVTLWGKWAETAEHAEPGMELLVTDAEEDEFGGEVGYATTGDSWVVLEPDFLVDVTGIRSWIQCPRMYYLNKLSGIPLNYPVVKGTVVHEVFGDLLRGMDLEASVADRVEEAGLELGLLGYEPAEVADEVRRNAAAIEGWLAQGTLSDEDTWRSEFTLISPTFGLKGRADALRRGTPVELKTGKNTKREPRFHDKIQAACYALMLEERGVDPDIGTLLYTKNTALDRNEESGDLAPAKEFSVGRGLLEFVVRERNALAAMEWRALNDPGERPAVPTGYEADAKCQYCFEQDTCMVVSGRLDQESKAGSVGTPVPDEERDYFDRFYVALEEERRETHAEYRKLWEQTPEERAADDRALIDLEPVSQTEIDDARWELRARKPGDAVSKLREGDVALASDGDPVTGHGELGRITVLSGDEVVVETDEPVELRRLDVYPSEISVDRSLTALHDTILKGSERRKDVLFGRREPDFRAESDR
;
A
#
# COMPACT_ATOMS: atom_id res chain seq x y z
N MET A 1 -6.10 31.96 -16.61
CA MET A 1 -4.96 31.82 -15.68
C MET A 1 -4.35 30.46 -15.94
N THR A 2 -3.05 30.32 -15.88
CA THR A 2 -2.38 29.04 -16.17
C THR A 2 -2.32 28.26 -14.86
N ALA A 3 -2.88 27.05 -14.81
CA ALA A 3 -2.76 26.17 -13.69
C ALA A 3 -1.30 25.73 -13.53
N VAL A 4 -0.76 25.75 -12.32
CA VAL A 4 0.62 25.39 -12.01
C VAL A 4 0.69 24.44 -10.82
N ASN A 5 1.69 23.57 -10.84
CA ASN A 5 2.00 22.73 -9.68
C ASN A 5 3.02 23.46 -8.80
N VAL A 6 2.71 23.57 -7.51
CA VAL A 6 3.57 24.24 -6.52
C VAL A 6 3.99 23.20 -5.48
N ARG A 7 5.31 23.07 -5.29
CA ARG A 7 5.88 22.10 -4.35
C ARG A 7 7.00 22.72 -3.54
N GLY A 8 7.09 22.37 -2.25
CA GLY A 8 8.23 22.75 -1.41
C GLY A 8 7.97 22.55 0.09
N PRO A 9 9.02 22.68 0.91
CA PRO A 9 8.91 22.56 2.34
C PRO A 9 8.08 23.70 2.96
N ILE A 10 7.21 23.33 3.89
CA ILE A 10 6.38 24.24 4.67
C ILE A 10 7.28 24.99 5.68
N LEU A 11 7.22 26.29 5.69
CA LEU A 11 7.95 27.16 6.62
C LEU A 11 7.07 27.58 7.80
N SER A 12 5.79 27.82 7.53
CA SER A 12 4.81 28.15 8.57
C SER A 12 3.40 27.79 8.12
N VAL A 13 2.54 27.54 9.10
CA VAL A 13 1.13 27.24 8.94
C VAL A 13 0.32 28.30 9.68
N GLY A 14 -0.54 29.03 8.96
CA GLY A 14 -1.43 30.03 9.54
C GLY A 14 -2.64 29.43 10.24
N GLU A 15 -3.47 30.27 10.83
CA GLU A 15 -4.73 29.86 11.44
C GLU A 15 -5.84 29.69 10.38
N THR A 16 -6.78 28.80 10.65
CA THR A 16 -7.99 28.67 9.83
C THR A 16 -8.86 29.91 9.99
N ARG A 17 -9.27 30.51 8.88
CA ARG A 17 -10.13 31.70 8.84
C ARG A 17 -11.36 31.43 7.98
N THR A 18 -12.49 31.94 8.42
CA THR A 18 -13.72 31.93 7.62
C THR A 18 -13.86 33.29 6.93
N VAL A 19 -14.04 33.27 5.63
CA VAL A 19 -14.29 34.48 4.82
C VAL A 19 -15.59 34.37 4.06
N SER A 20 -16.34 35.48 4.01
CA SER A 20 -17.57 35.56 3.23
C SER A 20 -17.25 35.82 1.76
N THR A 21 -17.65 34.92 0.90
CA THR A 21 -17.49 34.99 -0.55
C THR A 21 -18.84 35.17 -1.24
N SER A 22 -18.85 35.43 -2.55
CA SER A 22 -20.07 35.44 -3.37
C SER A 22 -20.83 34.11 -3.38
N TYR A 23 -20.18 33.01 -2.93
CA TYR A 23 -20.75 31.67 -2.86
C TYR A 23 -21.07 31.23 -1.42
N GLY A 24 -21.03 32.15 -0.45
CA GLY A 24 -21.22 31.89 0.97
C GLY A 24 -19.91 31.90 1.76
N ASP A 25 -20.02 31.60 3.06
CA ASP A 25 -18.87 31.52 3.95
C ASP A 25 -18.03 30.30 3.61
N ARG A 26 -16.72 30.51 3.47
CA ARG A 26 -15.75 29.47 3.18
C ARG A 26 -14.57 29.57 4.13
N GLU A 27 -14.07 28.43 4.55
CA GLU A 27 -12.84 28.32 5.32
C GLU A 27 -11.63 28.38 4.39
N LEU A 28 -10.58 29.02 4.85
CA LEU A 28 -9.27 29.02 4.23
C LEU A 28 -8.18 28.92 5.29
N ARG A 29 -7.03 28.43 4.85
CA ARG A 29 -5.80 28.42 5.64
C ARG A 29 -4.63 28.76 4.72
N GLU A 30 -3.75 29.64 5.18
CA GLU A 30 -2.55 30.05 4.46
C GLU A 30 -1.34 29.29 4.99
N LEU A 31 -0.54 28.75 4.10
CA LEU A 31 0.75 28.15 4.38
C LEU A 31 1.81 28.93 3.65
N ARG A 32 2.97 29.11 4.29
CA ARG A 32 4.14 29.69 3.64
C ARG A 32 5.10 28.56 3.32
N ILE A 33 5.49 28.46 2.04
CA ILE A 33 6.41 27.41 1.57
C ILE A 33 7.61 28.03 0.85
N ARG A 34 8.69 27.24 0.72
CA ARG A 34 9.80 27.58 -0.16
C ARG A 34 9.71 26.70 -1.41
N PRO A 35 9.34 27.28 -2.59
CA PRO A 35 9.25 26.49 -3.80
C PRO A 35 10.55 25.75 -4.11
N GLU A 36 10.45 24.53 -4.60
CA GLU A 36 11.63 23.75 -4.99
C GLU A 36 12.39 24.41 -6.13
N ARG A 37 13.73 24.25 -6.08
CA ARG A 37 14.69 24.56 -7.12
C ARG A 37 15.01 26.05 -7.31
N GLY A 38 15.87 26.50 -6.45
CA GLY A 38 16.57 27.76 -6.56
C GLY A 38 16.41 28.61 -5.32
N ALA A 39 17.11 29.71 -5.24
CA ALA A 39 16.98 30.70 -4.16
C ALA A 39 15.68 31.52 -4.32
N ALA A 40 14.55 30.85 -4.56
CA ALA A 40 13.25 31.50 -4.65
C ALA A 40 12.84 31.99 -3.27
N ASP A 41 12.28 33.20 -3.23
CA ASP A 41 11.68 33.73 -2.03
C ASP A 41 10.48 32.85 -1.60
N PRO A 42 10.23 32.72 -0.30
CA PRO A 42 9.03 32.02 0.17
C PRO A 42 7.76 32.61 -0.40
N VAL A 43 6.81 31.74 -0.75
CA VAL A 43 5.50 32.12 -1.29
C VAL A 43 4.39 31.67 -0.36
N ASP A 44 3.27 32.40 -0.40
CA ASP A 44 2.07 32.02 0.34
C ASP A 44 1.18 31.14 -0.54
N VAL A 45 0.64 30.07 0.07
CA VAL A 45 -0.28 29.12 -0.55
C VAL A 45 -1.58 29.11 0.25
N THR A 46 -2.68 29.53 -0.39
CA THR A 46 -4.00 29.54 0.22
C THR A 46 -4.75 28.26 -0.10
N LEU A 47 -5.06 27.49 0.93
CA LEU A 47 -5.86 26.28 0.84
C LEU A 47 -7.31 26.60 1.18
N TRP A 48 -8.24 26.32 0.28
CA TRP A 48 -9.66 26.63 0.41
C TRP A 48 -10.51 25.42 0.77
N GLY A 49 -11.50 25.63 1.62
CA GLY A 49 -12.55 24.67 1.96
C GLY A 49 -11.98 23.38 2.53
N LYS A 50 -12.31 22.23 1.94
CA LYS A 50 -11.83 20.91 2.37
C LYS A 50 -10.31 20.79 2.49
N TRP A 51 -9.56 21.56 1.71
CA TRP A 51 -8.10 21.57 1.78
C TRP A 51 -7.58 22.39 2.97
N ALA A 52 -8.37 23.33 3.49
CA ALA A 52 -8.05 24.00 4.76
C ALA A 52 -8.07 22.99 5.94
N GLU A 53 -8.98 22.00 5.92
CA GLU A 53 -8.99 20.89 6.90
C GLU A 53 -7.69 20.05 6.82
N THR A 54 -7.21 19.76 5.60
CA THR A 54 -5.94 19.03 5.39
C THR A 54 -4.77 19.75 6.06
N ALA A 55 -4.77 21.09 6.05
CA ALA A 55 -3.73 21.88 6.68
C ALA A 55 -3.70 21.77 8.21
N GLU A 56 -4.69 21.17 8.86
CA GLU A 56 -4.64 20.83 10.29
C GLU A 56 -3.56 19.77 10.60
N HIS A 57 -3.22 18.98 9.59
CA HIS A 57 -2.17 17.97 9.68
C HIS A 57 -0.79 18.50 9.28
N ALA A 58 -0.73 19.68 8.64
CA ALA A 58 0.50 20.26 8.14
C ALA A 58 1.34 20.90 9.27
N GLU A 59 2.65 20.67 9.21
CA GLU A 59 3.62 21.24 10.14
C GLU A 59 4.83 21.82 9.40
N PRO A 60 5.53 22.81 10.00
CA PRO A 60 6.77 23.32 9.43
C PRO A 60 7.81 22.19 9.28
N GLY A 61 8.42 22.11 8.09
CA GLY A 61 9.37 21.07 7.74
C GLY A 61 8.78 19.94 6.90
N MET A 62 7.45 19.76 6.90
CA MET A 62 6.78 18.86 5.96
C MET A 62 6.85 19.41 4.54
N GLU A 63 6.82 18.53 3.56
CA GLU A 63 6.71 18.90 2.16
C GLU A 63 5.25 18.99 1.72
N LEU A 64 4.93 20.06 1.00
CA LEU A 64 3.61 20.31 0.40
C LEU A 64 3.71 20.24 -1.12
N LEU A 65 2.77 19.54 -1.75
CA LEU A 65 2.49 19.61 -3.18
C LEU A 65 1.04 20.09 -3.37
N VAL A 66 0.85 21.14 -4.17
CA VAL A 66 -0.47 21.55 -4.66
C VAL A 66 -0.45 21.48 -6.17
N THR A 67 -1.32 20.66 -6.75
CA THR A 67 -1.49 20.59 -8.21
C THR A 67 -2.56 21.57 -8.65
N ASP A 68 -2.49 22.00 -9.90
CA ASP A 68 -3.49 22.86 -10.54
C ASP A 68 -3.85 24.10 -9.68
N ALA A 69 -2.84 24.66 -9.01
CA ALA A 69 -2.99 25.90 -8.26
C ALA A 69 -3.13 27.09 -9.20
N GLU A 70 -3.91 28.06 -8.79
CA GLU A 70 -4.05 29.36 -9.45
C GLU A 70 -3.02 30.32 -8.87
N GLU A 71 -2.26 31.00 -9.75
CA GLU A 71 -1.38 32.08 -9.34
C GLU A 71 -2.22 33.30 -8.97
N ASP A 72 -2.01 33.84 -7.77
CA ASP A 72 -2.66 35.03 -7.24
C ASP A 72 -1.58 36.06 -6.89
N GLU A 73 -1.80 37.30 -7.31
CA GLU A 73 -0.90 38.43 -7.03
C GLU A 73 -1.60 39.38 -6.06
N PHE A 74 -1.14 39.39 -4.81
CA PHE A 74 -1.68 40.30 -3.80
C PHE A 74 -0.59 41.25 -3.28
N GLY A 75 -0.83 42.54 -3.47
CA GLY A 75 0.11 43.57 -2.97
C GLY A 75 1.47 43.62 -3.67
N GLY A 76 1.62 42.96 -4.83
CA GLY A 76 2.88 42.84 -5.57
C GLY A 76 3.71 41.65 -5.19
N GLU A 77 3.20 40.78 -4.32
CA GLU A 77 3.78 39.45 -4.01
C GLU A 77 2.98 38.37 -4.72
N VAL A 78 3.69 37.39 -5.30
CA VAL A 78 3.09 36.22 -5.94
C VAL A 78 2.74 35.20 -4.89
N GLY A 79 1.50 34.75 -4.89
CA GLY A 79 0.99 33.65 -4.09
C GLY A 79 0.27 32.62 -4.95
N TYR A 80 -0.20 31.57 -4.34
CA TYR A 80 -0.94 30.50 -5.01
C TYR A 80 -2.20 30.16 -4.20
N ALA A 81 -3.25 29.75 -4.90
CA ALA A 81 -4.48 29.34 -4.27
C ALA A 81 -4.99 28.03 -4.88
N THR A 82 -5.60 27.19 -4.04
CA THR A 82 -6.28 25.97 -4.53
C THR A 82 -7.55 26.34 -5.29
N THR A 83 -7.81 25.61 -6.35
CA THR A 83 -9.00 25.67 -7.20
C THR A 83 -9.94 24.49 -6.94
N GLY A 84 -11.00 24.35 -7.72
CA GLY A 84 -11.87 23.16 -7.72
C GLY A 84 -11.15 21.89 -8.20
N ASP A 85 -10.13 22.05 -9.06
CA ASP A 85 -9.38 20.96 -9.68
C ASP A 85 -8.10 20.60 -8.91
N SER A 86 -7.67 21.46 -7.98
CA SER A 86 -6.46 21.24 -7.20
C SER A 86 -6.52 19.98 -6.34
N TRP A 87 -5.36 19.35 -6.22
CA TRP A 87 -5.06 18.37 -5.19
C TRP A 87 -4.02 18.94 -4.22
N VAL A 88 -4.17 18.62 -2.94
CA VAL A 88 -3.21 18.99 -1.90
C VAL A 88 -2.65 17.73 -1.29
N VAL A 89 -1.34 17.55 -1.38
CA VAL A 89 -0.64 16.37 -0.90
C VAL A 89 0.47 16.78 0.06
N LEU A 90 0.44 16.23 1.27
CA LEU A 90 1.51 16.37 2.27
C LEU A 90 2.48 15.20 2.13
N GLU A 91 3.79 15.46 2.18
CA GLU A 91 4.82 14.42 2.09
C GLU A 91 4.61 13.50 0.87
N PRO A 92 4.60 14.03 -0.38
CA PRO A 92 4.29 13.23 -1.57
C PRO A 92 5.30 12.09 -1.81
N ASP A 93 6.54 12.22 -1.33
CA ASP A 93 7.58 11.20 -1.46
C ASP A 93 7.44 10.06 -0.46
N PHE A 94 6.57 10.18 0.54
CA PHE A 94 6.20 9.09 1.42
C PHE A 94 5.10 8.26 0.76
N LEU A 95 5.49 7.14 0.13
CA LEU A 95 4.55 6.27 -0.57
C LEU A 95 3.72 5.45 0.42
N VAL A 96 2.46 5.77 0.54
CA VAL A 96 1.52 4.98 1.33
C VAL A 96 0.98 3.83 0.49
N ASP A 97 1.08 2.61 1.02
CA ASP A 97 0.44 1.46 0.40
C ASP A 97 -1.09 1.57 0.46
N VAL A 98 -1.76 1.16 -0.60
CA VAL A 98 -3.23 1.23 -0.73
C VAL A 98 -3.93 0.43 0.39
N THR A 99 -3.39 -0.73 0.76
CA THR A 99 -3.89 -1.52 1.90
C THR A 99 -3.64 -0.82 3.24
N GLY A 100 -2.56 -0.05 3.33
CA GLY A 100 -2.26 0.81 4.47
C GLY A 100 -3.32 1.88 4.70
N ILE A 101 -3.74 2.60 3.64
CA ILE A 101 -4.82 3.60 3.73
C ILE A 101 -6.15 2.95 4.15
N ARG A 102 -6.50 1.82 3.54
CA ARG A 102 -7.71 1.08 3.93
C ARG A 102 -7.68 0.72 5.41
N SER A 103 -6.56 0.25 5.91
CA SER A 103 -6.37 -0.11 7.31
C SER A 103 -6.44 1.10 8.24
N TRP A 104 -5.83 2.21 7.84
CA TRP A 104 -5.89 3.50 8.54
C TRP A 104 -7.32 4.00 8.71
N ILE A 105 -8.10 4.02 7.64
CA ILE A 105 -9.51 4.45 7.66
C ILE A 105 -10.36 3.50 8.51
N GLN A 106 -10.04 2.21 8.50
CA GLN A 106 -10.71 1.23 9.34
C GLN A 106 -10.38 1.45 10.83
N CYS A 107 -9.11 1.63 11.15
CA CYS A 107 -8.59 1.93 12.47
C CYS A 107 -7.10 2.31 12.38
N PRO A 108 -6.65 3.47 12.87
CA PRO A 108 -5.23 3.84 12.85
C PRO A 108 -4.32 2.81 13.56
N ARG A 109 -4.81 2.18 14.63
CA ARG A 109 -4.08 1.08 15.29
C ARG A 109 -3.92 -0.13 14.36
N MET A 110 -4.91 -0.43 13.52
CA MET A 110 -4.84 -1.51 12.53
C MET A 110 -3.73 -1.24 11.51
N TYR A 111 -3.56 0.00 11.06
CA TYR A 111 -2.44 0.38 10.21
C TYR A 111 -1.08 0.02 10.86
N TYR A 112 -0.88 0.37 12.13
CA TYR A 112 0.33 -0.01 12.88
C TYR A 112 0.48 -1.53 12.99
N LEU A 113 -0.59 -2.25 13.34
CA LEU A 113 -0.54 -3.70 13.51
C LEU A 113 -0.22 -4.42 12.19
N ASN A 114 -0.65 -3.88 11.07
CA ASN A 114 -0.33 -4.43 9.75
C ASN A 114 1.13 -4.22 9.33
N LYS A 115 1.87 -3.29 9.96
CA LYS A 115 3.32 -3.18 9.79
C LYS A 115 4.07 -4.33 10.49
N LEU A 116 3.45 -4.98 11.48
CA LEU A 116 4.05 -6.13 12.14
C LEU A 116 3.98 -7.29 11.16
N SER A 117 5.12 -7.73 10.65
CA SER A 117 5.18 -8.91 9.79
C SER A 117 4.75 -10.14 10.57
N GLY A 118 3.87 -10.90 10.01
CA GLY A 118 3.28 -12.04 10.69
C GLY A 118 1.83 -11.73 11.02
N ILE A 119 1.04 -11.47 9.97
CA ILE A 119 -0.38 -11.75 10.06
C ILE A 119 -0.47 -13.12 10.72
N PRO A 120 -1.13 -13.22 11.89
CA PRO A 120 -1.22 -14.49 12.56
C PRO A 120 -1.67 -15.53 11.55
N LEU A 121 -0.92 -16.60 11.40
CA LEU A 121 -1.29 -17.69 10.52
C LEU A 121 -2.70 -18.10 10.90
N ASN A 122 -3.68 -17.72 10.11
CA ASN A 122 -5.08 -18.04 10.34
C ASN A 122 -5.75 -18.45 9.04
N TYR A 123 -6.68 -19.37 9.15
CA TYR A 123 -7.35 -19.96 8.01
C TYR A 123 -8.03 -18.94 7.07
N PRO A 124 -8.78 -17.91 7.55
CA PRO A 124 -9.37 -16.93 6.66
C PRO A 124 -8.37 -16.19 5.78
N VAL A 125 -7.16 -15.93 6.28
CA VAL A 125 -6.10 -15.26 5.52
C VAL A 125 -5.51 -16.19 4.47
N VAL A 126 -5.05 -17.38 4.86
CA VAL A 126 -4.46 -18.37 3.93
C VAL A 126 -5.45 -18.68 2.80
N LYS A 127 -6.70 -18.98 3.14
CA LYS A 127 -7.73 -19.21 2.14
C LYS A 127 -7.97 -17.95 1.27
N GLY A 128 -7.94 -16.76 1.88
CA GLY A 128 -8.07 -15.49 1.15
C GLY A 128 -7.00 -15.37 0.06
N THR A 129 -5.74 -15.62 0.41
CA THR A 129 -4.60 -15.62 -0.53
C THR A 129 -4.83 -16.61 -1.67
N VAL A 130 -5.16 -17.86 -1.35
CA VAL A 130 -5.44 -18.90 -2.37
C VAL A 130 -6.56 -18.46 -3.33
N VAL A 131 -7.64 -17.86 -2.83
CA VAL A 131 -8.74 -17.38 -3.70
C VAL A 131 -8.30 -16.20 -4.58
N HIS A 132 -7.41 -15.30 -4.11
CA HIS A 132 -6.85 -14.24 -4.94
C HIS A 132 -5.94 -14.79 -6.05
N GLU A 133 -5.10 -15.77 -5.75
CA GLU A 133 -4.25 -16.43 -6.73
C GLU A 133 -5.09 -17.15 -7.80
N VAL A 134 -6.12 -17.90 -7.38
CA VAL A 134 -7.09 -18.52 -8.32
C VAL A 134 -7.80 -17.45 -9.17
N PHE A 135 -8.11 -16.28 -8.61
CA PHE A 135 -8.69 -15.18 -9.40
C PHE A 135 -7.75 -14.72 -10.51
N GLY A 136 -6.48 -14.50 -10.20
CA GLY A 136 -5.46 -14.17 -11.20
C GLY A 136 -5.35 -15.23 -12.30
N ASP A 137 -5.32 -16.51 -11.91
CA ASP A 137 -5.26 -17.65 -12.83
C ASP A 137 -6.46 -17.68 -13.79
N LEU A 138 -7.68 -17.49 -13.26
CA LEU A 138 -8.89 -17.45 -14.09
C LEU A 138 -8.91 -16.25 -15.05
N LEU A 139 -8.34 -15.10 -14.66
CA LEU A 139 -8.18 -13.95 -15.55
C LEU A 139 -7.24 -14.25 -16.72
N ARG A 140 -6.23 -15.09 -16.49
CA ARG A 140 -5.27 -15.56 -17.51
C ARG A 140 -5.78 -16.76 -18.32
N GLY A 141 -6.99 -17.23 -18.02
CA GLY A 141 -7.66 -18.30 -18.79
C GLY A 141 -7.36 -19.72 -18.32
N MET A 142 -6.76 -19.90 -17.14
CA MET A 142 -6.55 -21.23 -16.57
C MET A 142 -7.88 -21.91 -16.23
N ASP A 143 -7.85 -23.25 -16.25
CA ASP A 143 -8.98 -24.07 -15.83
C ASP A 143 -9.18 -23.98 -14.31
N LEU A 144 -10.44 -23.82 -13.89
CA LEU A 144 -10.80 -23.65 -12.47
C LEU A 144 -10.31 -24.81 -11.59
N GLU A 145 -10.49 -26.04 -12.04
CA GLU A 145 -10.14 -27.23 -11.22
C GLU A 145 -8.63 -27.38 -11.10
N ALA A 146 -7.89 -27.10 -12.17
CA ALA A 146 -6.43 -27.12 -12.16
C ALA A 146 -5.89 -26.02 -11.23
N SER A 147 -6.33 -24.79 -11.40
CA SER A 147 -5.89 -23.67 -10.53
C SER A 147 -6.18 -23.91 -9.05
N VAL A 148 -7.38 -24.39 -8.70
CA VAL A 148 -7.70 -24.69 -7.30
C VAL A 148 -6.79 -25.80 -6.73
N ALA A 149 -6.49 -26.83 -7.53
CA ALA A 149 -5.63 -27.92 -7.07
C ALA A 149 -4.20 -27.41 -6.79
N ASP A 150 -3.63 -26.65 -7.73
CA ASP A 150 -2.25 -26.17 -7.65
C ASP A 150 -2.09 -25.16 -6.50
N ARG A 151 -2.99 -24.16 -6.38
CA ARG A 151 -2.90 -23.13 -5.33
C ARG A 151 -3.14 -23.69 -3.92
N VAL A 152 -4.01 -24.71 -3.76
CA VAL A 152 -4.20 -25.37 -2.47
C VAL A 152 -2.99 -26.24 -2.13
N GLU A 153 -2.33 -26.90 -3.11
CA GLU A 153 -1.10 -27.64 -2.89
C GLU A 153 0.04 -26.72 -2.46
N GLU A 154 0.22 -25.58 -3.11
CA GLU A 154 1.20 -24.54 -2.73
C GLU A 154 1.02 -24.06 -1.27
N ALA A 155 -0.24 -23.86 -0.84
CA ALA A 155 -0.57 -23.46 0.53
C ALA A 155 -0.56 -24.64 1.54
N GLY A 156 -0.14 -25.83 1.13
CA GLY A 156 -0.26 -27.05 1.92
C GLY A 156 0.47 -27.02 3.25
N LEU A 157 1.61 -26.32 3.35
CA LEU A 157 2.36 -26.17 4.60
C LEU A 157 1.57 -25.35 5.63
N GLU A 158 1.06 -24.18 5.23
CA GLU A 158 0.29 -23.28 6.08
C GLU A 158 -1.02 -23.94 6.55
N LEU A 159 -1.70 -24.61 5.63
CA LEU A 159 -2.92 -25.34 5.92
C LEU A 159 -2.67 -26.48 6.91
N GLY A 160 -1.61 -27.26 6.71
CA GLY A 160 -1.20 -28.31 7.63
C GLY A 160 -0.85 -27.80 9.02
N LEU A 161 -0.15 -26.67 9.13
CA LEU A 161 0.14 -26.00 10.42
C LEU A 161 -1.13 -25.54 11.14
N LEU A 162 -2.17 -25.19 10.39
CA LEU A 162 -3.49 -24.81 10.92
C LEU A 162 -4.40 -26.01 11.21
N GLY A 163 -3.98 -27.23 10.84
CA GLY A 163 -4.75 -28.45 11.04
C GLY A 163 -5.90 -28.65 10.05
N TYR A 164 -5.81 -28.06 8.85
CA TYR A 164 -6.78 -28.25 7.78
C TYR A 164 -6.29 -29.26 6.74
N GLU A 165 -7.21 -30.08 6.26
CA GLU A 165 -6.94 -31.01 5.16
C GLU A 165 -7.10 -30.28 3.81
N PRO A 166 -6.13 -30.41 2.88
CA PRO A 166 -6.16 -29.74 1.57
C PRO A 166 -7.47 -29.96 0.79
N ALA A 167 -8.03 -31.17 0.84
CA ALA A 167 -9.28 -31.49 0.13
C ALA A 167 -10.50 -30.68 0.62
N GLU A 168 -10.60 -30.43 1.94
CA GLU A 168 -11.69 -29.63 2.51
C GLU A 168 -11.57 -28.16 2.11
N VAL A 169 -10.32 -27.67 2.07
CA VAL A 169 -10.01 -26.30 1.65
C VAL A 169 -10.27 -26.13 0.15
N ALA A 170 -9.86 -27.07 -0.69
CA ALA A 170 -10.13 -27.08 -2.11
C ALA A 170 -11.63 -26.95 -2.42
N ASP A 171 -12.49 -27.66 -1.69
CA ASP A 171 -13.94 -27.55 -1.84
C ASP A 171 -14.48 -26.17 -1.47
N GLU A 172 -13.93 -25.51 -0.46
CA GLU A 172 -14.34 -24.13 -0.11
C GLU A 172 -13.83 -23.12 -1.13
N VAL A 173 -12.57 -23.23 -1.56
CA VAL A 173 -11.96 -22.38 -2.59
C VAL A 173 -12.73 -22.51 -3.90
N ARG A 174 -13.03 -23.73 -4.35
CA ARG A 174 -13.82 -24.02 -5.55
C ARG A 174 -15.18 -23.32 -5.53
N ARG A 175 -15.89 -23.33 -4.39
CA ARG A 175 -17.17 -22.62 -4.25
C ARG A 175 -17.02 -21.10 -4.37
N ASN A 176 -15.94 -20.53 -3.84
CA ASN A 176 -15.65 -19.10 -3.99
C ASN A 176 -15.27 -18.78 -5.45
N ALA A 177 -14.41 -19.58 -6.04
CA ALA A 177 -13.93 -19.40 -7.42
C ALA A 177 -15.03 -19.60 -8.48
N ALA A 178 -15.99 -20.51 -8.25
CA ALA A 178 -17.14 -20.67 -9.14
C ALA A 178 -17.99 -19.39 -9.29
N ALA A 179 -18.06 -18.56 -8.25
CA ALA A 179 -18.71 -17.26 -8.34
C ALA A 179 -17.91 -16.27 -9.21
N ILE A 180 -16.59 -16.36 -9.17
CA ILE A 180 -15.67 -15.59 -10.03
C ILE A 180 -15.82 -16.01 -11.48
N GLU A 181 -15.68 -17.29 -11.76
CA GLU A 181 -15.82 -17.86 -13.11
C GLU A 181 -17.18 -17.51 -13.73
N GLY A 182 -18.26 -17.69 -12.97
CA GLY A 182 -19.61 -17.32 -13.42
C GLY A 182 -19.77 -15.82 -13.69
N TRP A 183 -19.10 -14.95 -12.95
CA TRP A 183 -19.09 -13.52 -13.20
C TRP A 183 -18.26 -13.17 -14.45
N LEU A 184 -17.08 -13.75 -14.60
CA LEU A 184 -16.23 -13.57 -15.77
C LEU A 184 -16.97 -14.00 -17.05
N ALA A 185 -17.63 -15.15 -17.03
CA ALA A 185 -18.42 -15.66 -18.17
C ALA A 185 -19.57 -14.72 -18.59
N GLN A 186 -20.17 -13.99 -17.65
CA GLN A 186 -21.21 -12.99 -17.97
C GLN A 186 -20.63 -11.68 -18.51
N GLY A 187 -19.38 -11.41 -18.23
CA GLY A 187 -18.73 -10.16 -18.58
C GLY A 187 -17.96 -10.16 -19.90
N THR A 188 -17.69 -11.32 -20.47
CA THR A 188 -16.94 -11.44 -21.74
C THR A 188 -17.83 -10.97 -22.90
N LEU A 189 -17.63 -9.72 -23.32
CA LEU A 189 -18.42 -9.10 -24.39
C LEU A 189 -17.74 -9.17 -25.75
N SER A 190 -16.43 -9.35 -25.79
CA SER A 190 -15.65 -9.49 -27.05
C SER A 190 -14.26 -10.04 -26.75
N ASP A 191 -13.58 -10.56 -27.77
CA ASP A 191 -12.17 -10.98 -27.72
C ASP A 191 -11.20 -9.80 -27.48
N GLU A 192 -11.72 -8.56 -27.45
CA GLU A 192 -10.96 -7.33 -27.18
C GLU A 192 -11.02 -6.92 -25.69
N ASP A 193 -11.71 -7.67 -24.83
CA ASP A 193 -11.71 -7.40 -23.38
C ASP A 193 -10.33 -7.73 -22.82
N THR A 194 -9.54 -6.68 -22.58
CA THR A 194 -8.23 -6.81 -21.97
C THR A 194 -8.37 -6.78 -20.45
N TRP A 195 -7.97 -7.87 -19.82
CA TRP A 195 -7.76 -7.97 -18.41
C TRP A 195 -6.26 -7.83 -18.10
N ARG A 196 -5.95 -7.25 -16.95
CA ARG A 196 -4.62 -7.32 -16.35
C ARG A 196 -4.81 -7.72 -14.90
N SER A 197 -4.14 -8.79 -14.50
CA SER A 197 -4.14 -9.24 -13.11
C SER A 197 -2.96 -8.63 -12.35
N GLU A 198 -3.11 -8.46 -11.04
CA GLU A 198 -2.02 -8.10 -10.14
C GLU A 198 -1.19 -6.87 -10.60
N PHE A 199 -1.88 -5.84 -11.11
CA PHE A 199 -1.24 -4.71 -11.78
C PHE A 199 -0.60 -3.74 -10.78
N THR A 200 0.73 -3.58 -10.88
CA THR A 200 1.51 -2.69 -10.02
C THR A 200 1.34 -1.22 -10.43
N LEU A 201 1.01 -0.39 -9.46
CA LEU A 201 0.80 1.05 -9.61
C LEU A 201 1.63 1.83 -8.59
N ILE A 202 2.28 2.89 -9.06
CA ILE A 202 3.00 3.86 -8.25
C ILE A 202 2.56 5.26 -8.71
N SER A 203 2.25 6.14 -7.76
CA SER A 203 1.86 7.53 -8.01
C SER A 203 2.82 8.48 -7.27
N PRO A 204 3.72 9.14 -7.99
CA PRO A 204 4.56 10.20 -7.44
C PRO A 204 3.78 11.42 -6.95
N THR A 205 2.68 11.77 -7.62
CA THR A 205 1.85 12.92 -7.26
C THR A 205 1.12 12.70 -5.94
N PHE A 206 0.44 11.56 -5.82
CA PHE A 206 -0.37 11.29 -4.63
C PHE A 206 0.41 10.58 -3.50
N GLY A 207 1.66 10.20 -3.75
CA GLY A 207 2.45 9.43 -2.78
C GLY A 207 1.77 8.10 -2.43
N LEU A 208 1.34 7.36 -3.44
CA LEU A 208 0.64 6.09 -3.33
C LEU A 208 1.38 4.99 -4.07
N LYS A 209 1.33 3.78 -3.53
CA LYS A 209 1.74 2.56 -4.22
C LYS A 209 0.74 1.44 -3.92
N GLY A 210 0.60 0.51 -4.84
CA GLY A 210 -0.24 -0.66 -4.64
C GLY A 210 -0.24 -1.59 -5.84
N ARG A 211 -0.91 -2.72 -5.66
CA ARG A 211 -1.10 -3.74 -6.68
C ARG A 211 -2.58 -4.05 -6.77
N ALA A 212 -3.21 -3.67 -7.87
CA ALA A 212 -4.63 -3.89 -8.10
C ALA A 212 -4.86 -5.37 -8.43
N ASP A 213 -5.84 -6.01 -7.79
CA ASP A 213 -6.15 -7.42 -8.05
C ASP A 213 -6.46 -7.65 -9.54
N ALA A 214 -7.21 -6.73 -10.17
CA ALA A 214 -7.39 -6.73 -11.60
C ALA A 214 -7.75 -5.33 -12.15
N LEU A 215 -7.41 -5.11 -13.41
CA LEU A 215 -7.92 -4.01 -14.23
C LEU A 215 -8.70 -4.56 -15.40
N ARG A 216 -9.90 -4.03 -15.64
CA ARG A 216 -10.70 -4.32 -16.82
C ARG A 216 -10.98 -3.05 -17.58
N ARG A 217 -10.45 -2.92 -18.80
CA ARG A 217 -10.59 -1.70 -19.61
C ARG A 217 -10.22 -0.41 -18.82
N GLY A 218 -9.20 -0.48 -17.98
CA GLY A 218 -8.81 0.62 -17.12
C GLY A 218 -9.67 0.81 -15.85
N THR A 219 -10.68 -0.01 -15.61
CA THR A 219 -11.51 0.02 -14.39
C THR A 219 -10.92 -0.90 -13.33
N PRO A 220 -10.66 -0.43 -12.11
CA PRO A 220 -10.14 -1.26 -11.03
C PRO A 220 -11.20 -2.23 -10.52
N VAL A 221 -10.81 -3.50 -10.39
CA VAL A 221 -11.60 -4.59 -9.80
C VAL A 221 -10.85 -5.12 -8.60
N GLU A 222 -11.51 -5.13 -7.45
CA GLU A 222 -10.93 -5.58 -6.19
C GLU A 222 -11.70 -6.77 -5.64
N LEU A 223 -11.00 -7.85 -5.34
CA LEU A 223 -11.57 -9.09 -4.85
C LEU A 223 -11.76 -9.05 -3.33
N LYS A 224 -12.87 -9.57 -2.85
CA LYS A 224 -13.15 -9.72 -1.42
C LYS A 224 -13.66 -11.13 -1.12
N THR A 225 -12.89 -11.89 -0.35
CA THR A 225 -13.23 -13.28 0.04
C THR A 225 -14.32 -13.37 1.12
N GLY A 226 -15.02 -12.27 1.36
CA GLY A 226 -16.12 -12.15 2.28
C GLY A 226 -17.50 -12.19 1.62
N LYS A 227 -18.53 -12.01 2.44
CA LYS A 227 -19.92 -11.85 2.01
C LYS A 227 -20.39 -10.42 2.27
N ASN A 228 -21.04 -9.81 1.31
CA ASN A 228 -21.74 -8.55 1.48
C ASN A 228 -23.21 -8.70 1.03
N THR A 229 -24.11 -8.69 2.00
CA THR A 229 -25.56 -8.84 1.76
C THR A 229 -26.27 -7.50 1.54
N LYS A 230 -25.54 -6.38 1.51
CA LYS A 230 -26.11 -5.07 1.21
C LYS A 230 -25.92 -4.77 -0.27
N ARG A 231 -26.83 -4.00 -0.85
CA ARG A 231 -26.73 -3.54 -2.23
C ARG A 231 -25.46 -2.76 -2.46
N GLU A 232 -25.14 -1.83 -1.55
CA GLU A 232 -23.93 -1.03 -1.61
C GLU A 232 -22.71 -1.80 -1.10
N PRO A 233 -21.55 -1.65 -1.75
CA PRO A 233 -20.27 -2.12 -1.22
C PRO A 233 -19.97 -1.51 0.15
N ARG A 234 -19.17 -2.18 0.96
CA ARG A 234 -18.69 -1.61 2.21
C ARG A 234 -17.79 -0.41 1.93
N PHE A 235 -17.92 0.65 2.70
CA PHE A 235 -17.17 1.88 2.48
C PHE A 235 -15.65 1.65 2.46
N HIS A 236 -15.11 0.94 3.45
CA HIS A 236 -13.67 0.67 3.51
C HIS A 236 -13.14 -0.22 2.38
N ASP A 237 -13.99 -1.03 1.74
CA ASP A 237 -13.58 -1.82 0.58
C ASP A 237 -13.49 -0.95 -0.69
N LYS A 238 -14.29 0.13 -0.79
CA LYS A 238 -14.24 1.09 -1.91
C LYS A 238 -12.91 1.85 -1.96
N ILE A 239 -12.23 2.00 -0.82
CA ILE A 239 -11.02 2.82 -0.68
C ILE A 239 -9.89 2.32 -1.58
N GLN A 240 -9.69 1.01 -1.65
CA GLN A 240 -8.61 0.44 -2.47
C GLN A 240 -8.82 0.77 -3.95
N ALA A 241 -10.01 0.49 -4.48
CA ALA A 241 -10.33 0.82 -5.86
C ALA A 241 -10.29 2.33 -6.15
N ALA A 242 -10.65 3.18 -5.17
CA ALA A 242 -10.52 4.62 -5.30
C ALA A 242 -9.06 5.09 -5.35
N CYS A 243 -8.16 4.49 -4.56
CA CYS A 243 -6.71 4.74 -4.66
C CYS A 243 -6.17 4.36 -6.04
N TYR A 244 -6.56 3.18 -6.55
CA TYR A 244 -6.16 2.76 -7.89
C TYR A 244 -6.69 3.69 -8.99
N ALA A 245 -7.91 4.19 -8.84
CA ALA A 245 -8.46 5.18 -9.76
C ALA A 245 -7.61 6.47 -9.80
N LEU A 246 -7.21 7.01 -8.64
CA LEU A 246 -6.29 8.16 -8.57
C LEU A 246 -4.97 7.90 -9.30
N MET A 247 -4.38 6.72 -9.09
CA MET A 247 -3.12 6.35 -9.75
C MET A 247 -3.28 6.13 -11.26
N LEU A 248 -4.46 5.71 -11.70
CA LEU A 248 -4.78 5.56 -13.12
C LEU A 248 -5.03 6.91 -13.81
N GLU A 249 -5.61 7.90 -13.10
CA GLU A 249 -5.77 9.26 -13.62
C GLU A 249 -4.42 9.88 -14.02
N GLU A 250 -3.35 9.67 -13.25
CA GLU A 250 -2.00 10.12 -13.62
C GLU A 250 -1.49 9.48 -14.93
N ARG A 251 -2.00 8.32 -15.28
CA ARG A 251 -1.67 7.60 -16.53
C ARG A 251 -2.63 7.91 -17.67
N GLY A 252 -3.50 8.92 -17.49
CA GLY A 252 -4.46 9.35 -18.49
C GLY A 252 -5.68 8.44 -18.64
N VAL A 253 -5.92 7.55 -17.67
CA VAL A 253 -7.11 6.73 -17.57
C VAL A 253 -8.00 7.31 -16.48
N ASP A 254 -9.25 7.64 -16.80
CA ASP A 254 -10.20 8.28 -15.87
C ASP A 254 -11.36 7.30 -15.56
N PRO A 255 -11.17 6.39 -14.59
CA PRO A 255 -12.20 5.44 -14.21
C PRO A 255 -13.24 6.09 -13.31
N ASP A 256 -14.48 6.22 -13.79
CA ASP A 256 -15.63 6.73 -13.06
C ASP A 256 -16.34 5.66 -12.22
N ILE A 257 -15.97 4.40 -12.39
CA ILE A 257 -16.52 3.23 -11.72
C ILE A 257 -15.41 2.39 -11.11
N GLY A 258 -15.67 1.83 -9.92
CA GLY A 258 -14.90 0.75 -9.32
C GLY A 258 -15.78 -0.48 -9.10
N THR A 259 -15.20 -1.67 -9.20
CA THR A 259 -15.91 -2.93 -8.99
C THR A 259 -15.34 -3.67 -7.80
N LEU A 260 -16.22 -4.13 -6.91
CA LEU A 260 -15.87 -5.02 -5.79
C LEU A 260 -16.51 -6.39 -6.02
N LEU A 261 -15.69 -7.43 -6.02
CA LEU A 261 -16.13 -8.79 -6.26
C LEU A 261 -16.14 -9.59 -4.95
N TYR A 262 -17.32 -9.86 -4.40
CA TYR A 262 -17.50 -10.61 -3.15
C TYR A 262 -17.72 -12.09 -3.45
N THR A 263 -16.74 -12.93 -3.22
CA THR A 263 -16.74 -14.34 -3.64
C THR A 263 -17.70 -15.25 -2.87
N LYS A 264 -18.17 -14.82 -1.69
CA LYS A 264 -19.21 -15.54 -0.94
C LYS A 264 -20.64 -15.14 -1.32
N ASN A 265 -20.81 -14.22 -2.27
CA ASN A 265 -22.08 -13.91 -2.87
C ASN A 265 -22.29 -14.81 -4.09
N THR A 266 -23.42 -15.47 -4.18
CA THR A 266 -23.64 -16.56 -5.15
C THR A 266 -24.80 -16.34 -6.14
N ALA A 267 -25.52 -15.20 -6.02
CA ALA A 267 -26.61 -14.90 -6.94
C ALA A 267 -26.06 -14.32 -8.24
N LEU A 268 -26.14 -15.07 -9.30
CA LEU A 268 -25.68 -14.66 -10.64
C LEU A 268 -26.75 -13.92 -11.45
N ASP A 269 -28.03 -14.08 -11.10
CA ASP A 269 -29.10 -13.33 -11.72
C ASP A 269 -29.22 -11.93 -11.10
N ARG A 270 -29.37 -10.91 -11.96
CA ARG A 270 -29.44 -9.50 -11.57
C ARG A 270 -30.88 -9.00 -11.39
N ASN A 271 -31.78 -9.83 -10.88
CA ASN A 271 -33.11 -9.36 -10.55
C ASN A 271 -33.12 -8.56 -9.24
N GLU A 272 -34.16 -7.75 -8.99
CA GLU A 272 -34.22 -6.87 -7.80
C GLU A 272 -34.19 -7.66 -6.48
N GLU A 273 -34.69 -8.89 -6.45
CA GLU A 273 -34.73 -9.72 -5.24
C GLU A 273 -33.36 -10.32 -4.89
N SER A 274 -32.54 -10.64 -5.90
CA SER A 274 -31.23 -11.27 -5.71
C SER A 274 -30.06 -10.29 -5.86
N GLY A 275 -30.28 -9.04 -6.26
CA GLY A 275 -29.26 -8.05 -6.52
C GLY A 275 -28.31 -7.80 -5.35
N ASP A 276 -28.80 -7.93 -4.11
CA ASP A 276 -27.98 -7.78 -2.90
C ASP A 276 -27.01 -8.95 -2.68
N LEU A 277 -27.24 -10.08 -3.33
CA LEU A 277 -26.40 -11.28 -3.27
C LEU A 277 -25.52 -11.45 -4.51
N ALA A 278 -25.57 -10.52 -5.46
CA ALA A 278 -24.70 -10.54 -6.63
C ALA A 278 -23.21 -10.47 -6.20
N PRO A 279 -22.31 -11.24 -6.81
CA PRO A 279 -20.89 -11.20 -6.50
C PRO A 279 -20.29 -9.83 -6.77
N ALA A 280 -20.50 -9.29 -7.98
CA ALA A 280 -19.97 -7.99 -8.37
C ALA A 280 -20.88 -6.85 -7.91
N LYS A 281 -20.25 -5.83 -7.31
CA LYS A 281 -20.90 -4.59 -6.87
C LYS A 281 -20.13 -3.41 -7.40
N GLU A 282 -20.74 -2.71 -8.33
CA GLU A 282 -20.19 -1.49 -8.92
C GLU A 282 -20.54 -0.27 -8.05
N PHE A 283 -19.65 0.70 -8.03
CA PHE A 283 -19.88 1.97 -7.36
C PHE A 283 -19.19 3.10 -8.12
N SER A 284 -19.71 4.31 -8.01
CA SER A 284 -19.12 5.48 -8.64
C SER A 284 -17.87 5.94 -7.86
N VAL A 285 -16.78 6.18 -8.60
CA VAL A 285 -15.56 6.79 -8.12
C VAL A 285 -15.62 8.29 -8.42
N GLY A 286 -16.42 9.01 -7.62
CA GLY A 286 -16.57 10.46 -7.80
C GLY A 286 -15.52 11.26 -7.05
N ARG A 287 -15.28 12.49 -7.50
CA ARG A 287 -14.30 13.43 -6.94
C ARG A 287 -14.32 13.49 -5.40
N GLY A 288 -15.50 13.51 -4.78
CA GLY A 288 -15.61 13.56 -3.32
C GLY A 288 -15.03 12.35 -2.58
N LEU A 289 -15.10 11.14 -3.18
CA LEU A 289 -14.46 9.94 -2.64
C LEU A 289 -12.94 10.02 -2.79
N LEU A 290 -12.46 10.46 -3.94
CA LEU A 290 -11.04 10.63 -4.21
C LEU A 290 -10.40 11.67 -3.28
N GLU A 291 -11.07 12.80 -3.09
CA GLU A 291 -10.63 13.84 -2.14
C GLU A 291 -10.60 13.36 -0.69
N PHE A 292 -11.56 12.55 -0.29
CA PHE A 292 -11.56 11.89 1.01
C PHE A 292 -10.32 10.99 1.16
N VAL A 293 -10.02 10.16 0.14
CA VAL A 293 -8.84 9.28 0.14
C VAL A 293 -7.55 10.09 0.27
N VAL A 294 -7.40 11.18 -0.49
CA VAL A 294 -6.18 12.02 -0.43
C VAL A 294 -6.03 12.67 0.95
N ARG A 295 -7.13 13.15 1.57
CA ARG A 295 -7.07 13.72 2.93
C ARG A 295 -6.67 12.68 3.98
N GLU A 296 -7.22 11.48 3.92
CA GLU A 296 -6.85 10.39 4.83
C GLU A 296 -5.40 9.93 4.62
N ARG A 297 -4.94 9.90 3.37
CA ARG A 297 -3.53 9.65 3.04
C ARG A 297 -2.63 10.74 3.65
N ASN A 298 -3.01 11.99 3.57
CA ASN A 298 -2.28 13.11 4.16
C ASN A 298 -2.23 13.02 5.69
N ALA A 299 -3.34 12.68 6.33
CA ALA A 299 -3.40 12.48 7.78
C ALA A 299 -2.45 11.36 8.23
N LEU A 300 -2.42 10.25 7.47
CA LEU A 300 -1.51 9.14 7.72
C LEU A 300 -0.04 9.57 7.53
N ALA A 301 0.29 10.22 6.41
CA ALA A 301 1.66 10.67 6.14
C ALA A 301 2.17 11.69 7.18
N ALA A 302 1.30 12.58 7.62
CA ALA A 302 1.61 13.53 8.69
C ALA A 302 1.85 12.84 10.03
N MET A 303 1.07 11.80 10.36
CA MET A 303 1.31 11.00 11.57
C MET A 303 2.68 10.32 11.52
N GLU A 304 3.04 9.73 10.39
CA GLU A 304 4.35 9.10 10.17
C GLU A 304 5.50 10.12 10.24
N TRP A 305 5.29 11.30 9.69
CA TRP A 305 6.27 12.38 9.76
C TRP A 305 6.52 12.83 11.22
N ARG A 306 5.45 13.02 12.01
CA ARG A 306 5.56 13.41 13.42
C ARG A 306 6.27 12.36 14.25
N ALA A 307 6.05 11.09 13.99
CA ALA A 307 6.71 10.00 14.70
C ALA A 307 8.25 10.08 14.63
N LEU A 308 8.79 10.69 13.59
CA LEU A 308 10.23 10.88 13.41
C LEU A 308 10.73 12.28 13.81
N ASN A 309 9.96 13.33 13.48
CA ASN A 309 10.44 14.71 13.59
C ASN A 309 9.99 15.40 14.87
N ASP A 310 8.88 14.96 15.46
CA ASP A 310 8.39 15.41 16.76
C ASP A 310 7.83 14.23 17.56
N PRO A 311 8.69 13.27 17.95
CA PRO A 311 8.25 12.07 18.66
C PRO A 311 7.76 12.34 20.07
N GLY A 312 7.90 13.58 20.59
CA GLY A 312 7.62 13.92 21.97
C GLY A 312 8.62 13.27 22.93
N GLU A 313 8.27 13.24 24.22
CA GLU A 313 9.10 12.56 25.23
C GLU A 313 9.11 11.03 25.01
N ARG A 314 8.01 10.47 24.50
CA ARG A 314 7.86 9.04 24.18
C ARG A 314 7.07 8.87 22.89
N PRO A 315 7.66 8.28 21.85
CA PRO A 315 6.94 7.94 20.63
C PRO A 315 5.72 7.09 20.93
N ALA A 316 4.60 7.45 20.36
CA ALA A 316 3.34 6.73 20.53
C ALA A 316 2.96 6.00 19.26
N VAL A 317 2.64 4.72 19.36
CA VAL A 317 2.00 4.02 18.25
C VAL A 317 0.56 4.55 18.08
N PRO A 318 -0.01 4.56 16.88
CA PRO A 318 -1.37 5.06 16.66
C PRO A 318 -2.40 4.43 17.59
N THR A 319 -3.32 5.23 18.12
CA THR A 319 -4.42 4.74 18.98
C THR A 319 -5.54 4.13 18.13
N GLY A 320 -6.28 3.21 18.73
CA GLY A 320 -7.47 2.63 18.08
C GLY A 320 -8.68 3.57 18.08
N TYR A 321 -9.61 3.34 17.18
CA TYR A 321 -10.91 4.01 17.21
C TYR A 321 -11.82 3.49 18.32
N GLU A 322 -12.73 4.37 18.79
CA GLU A 322 -13.88 3.97 19.60
C GLU A 322 -14.95 3.32 18.72
N ALA A 323 -14.79 2.09 18.44
CA ALA A 323 -15.85 1.38 17.78
C ALA A 323 -16.01 0.01 18.44
N ASP A 324 -16.67 -0.02 19.59
CA ASP A 324 -16.95 -1.25 20.32
C ASP A 324 -17.48 -2.37 19.43
N ALA A 325 -18.37 -2.03 18.48
CA ALA A 325 -18.90 -2.97 17.52
C ALA A 325 -17.85 -3.46 16.50
N LYS A 326 -16.83 -2.66 16.16
CA LYS A 326 -15.75 -3.07 15.25
C LYS A 326 -14.69 -3.88 15.99
N CYS A 327 -14.35 -3.49 17.22
CA CYS A 327 -13.36 -4.18 18.04
C CYS A 327 -13.76 -5.62 18.36
N GLN A 328 -15.05 -5.88 18.58
CA GLN A 328 -15.57 -7.24 18.85
C GLN A 328 -15.31 -8.25 17.72
N TYR A 329 -15.13 -7.76 16.50
CA TYR A 329 -14.88 -8.59 15.31
C TYR A 329 -13.49 -8.38 14.74
N CYS A 330 -12.61 -7.66 15.46
CA CYS A 330 -11.25 -7.39 15.04
C CYS A 330 -10.36 -8.59 15.34
N PHE A 331 -9.72 -9.16 14.32
CA PHE A 331 -8.82 -10.30 14.49
C PHE A 331 -7.50 -9.91 15.18
N GLU A 332 -7.16 -8.61 15.22
CA GLU A 332 -5.99 -8.07 15.92
C GLU A 332 -6.30 -7.61 17.36
N GLN A 333 -7.47 -7.91 17.90
CA GLN A 333 -7.88 -7.42 19.21
C GLN A 333 -6.88 -7.78 20.31
N ASP A 334 -6.44 -9.03 20.36
CA ASP A 334 -5.50 -9.51 21.40
C ASP A 334 -4.16 -8.78 21.34
N THR A 335 -3.58 -8.62 20.15
CA THR A 335 -2.34 -7.88 19.94
C THR A 335 -2.51 -6.40 20.30
N CYS A 336 -3.62 -5.79 19.88
CA CYS A 336 -3.96 -4.41 20.22
C CYS A 336 -4.04 -4.19 21.74
N MET A 337 -4.70 -5.09 22.46
CA MET A 337 -4.83 -5.02 23.93
C MET A 337 -3.47 -5.16 24.64
N VAL A 338 -2.58 -6.02 24.15
CA VAL A 338 -1.21 -6.16 24.68
C VAL A 338 -0.42 -4.89 24.43
N VAL A 339 -0.46 -4.30 23.23
CA VAL A 339 0.20 -3.02 22.94
C VAL A 339 -0.28 -1.95 23.92
N SER A 340 -1.59 -1.81 24.11
CA SER A 340 -2.18 -0.81 25.02
C SER A 340 -1.71 -0.98 26.46
N GLY A 341 -1.73 -2.19 26.98
CA GLY A 341 -1.32 -2.46 28.36
C GLY A 341 0.18 -2.36 28.58
N ARG A 342 0.99 -2.87 27.66
CA ARG A 342 2.44 -2.92 27.83
C ARG A 342 3.12 -1.56 27.55
N LEU A 343 2.58 -0.75 26.65
CA LEU A 343 3.05 0.61 26.39
C LEU A 343 2.35 1.69 27.25
N ASP A 344 1.44 1.28 28.14
CA ASP A 344 0.62 2.21 28.93
C ASP A 344 -0.06 3.26 28.06
N GLN A 345 -0.62 2.77 26.95
CA GLN A 345 -1.21 3.62 25.95
C GLN A 345 -2.70 3.32 25.83
N GLU A 346 -3.53 4.36 25.91
CA GLU A 346 -4.98 4.22 25.84
C GLU A 346 -5.41 3.51 24.56
N SER A 347 -6.28 2.53 24.71
CA SER A 347 -6.98 1.86 23.60
C SER A 347 -8.37 1.50 24.03
N LYS A 348 -9.31 1.66 23.13
CA LYS A 348 -10.72 1.35 23.39
C LYS A 348 -11.05 -0.13 23.27
N ALA A 349 -10.14 -0.92 22.71
CA ALA A 349 -10.22 -2.38 22.78
C ALA A 349 -9.92 -2.93 24.20
N GLY A 350 -9.46 -2.06 25.11
CA GLY A 350 -8.99 -2.44 26.43
C GLY A 350 -7.47 -2.57 26.51
N SER A 351 -6.97 -3.06 27.64
CA SER A 351 -5.54 -3.25 27.87
C SER A 351 -5.28 -4.58 28.57
N VAL A 352 -4.19 -5.25 28.20
CA VAL A 352 -3.73 -6.52 28.77
C VAL A 352 -2.25 -6.42 29.16
N GLY A 353 -1.94 -6.89 30.37
CA GLY A 353 -0.61 -6.83 30.95
C GLY A 353 -0.38 -5.53 31.73
N THR A 354 0.82 -5.40 32.29
CA THR A 354 1.29 -4.21 32.99
C THR A 354 2.28 -3.45 32.12
N PRO A 355 2.41 -2.13 32.28
CA PRO A 355 3.43 -1.37 31.58
C PRO A 355 4.82 -2.00 31.69
N VAL A 356 5.58 -1.99 30.61
CA VAL A 356 6.98 -2.44 30.66
C VAL A 356 7.80 -1.48 31.55
N PRO A 357 8.88 -1.95 32.22
CA PRO A 357 9.78 -1.08 32.95
C PRO A 357 10.37 0.03 32.08
N ASP A 358 10.71 1.17 32.65
CA ASP A 358 11.23 2.33 31.90
C ASP A 358 12.44 1.98 31.02
N GLU A 359 13.39 1.17 31.50
CA GLU A 359 14.53 0.72 30.72
C GLU A 359 14.12 -0.05 29.46
N GLU A 360 13.11 -0.90 29.56
CA GLU A 360 12.58 -1.66 28.42
C GLU A 360 11.76 -0.76 27.49
N ARG A 361 11.06 0.23 28.06
CA ARG A 361 10.32 1.23 27.30
C ARG A 361 11.26 2.13 26.50
N ASP A 362 12.34 2.63 27.12
CA ASP A 362 13.35 3.46 26.46
C ASP A 362 14.04 2.69 25.32
N TYR A 363 14.28 1.39 25.52
CA TYR A 363 14.79 0.51 24.47
C TYR A 363 13.80 0.41 23.31
N PHE A 364 12.52 0.13 23.59
CA PHE A 364 11.49 0.04 22.59
C PHE A 364 11.36 1.33 21.79
N ASP A 365 11.22 2.46 22.46
CA ASP A 365 11.03 3.77 21.84
C ASP A 365 12.20 4.14 20.93
N ARG A 366 13.43 3.92 21.40
CA ARG A 366 14.64 4.17 20.61
C ARG A 366 14.71 3.35 19.33
N PHE A 367 14.45 2.05 19.41
CA PHE A 367 14.52 1.18 18.24
C PHE A 367 13.29 1.33 17.32
N TYR A 368 12.13 1.69 17.87
CA TYR A 368 10.96 2.01 17.08
C TYR A 368 11.23 3.21 16.15
N VAL A 369 11.77 4.29 16.68
CA VAL A 369 12.15 5.46 15.87
C VAL A 369 13.19 5.08 14.81
N ALA A 370 14.25 4.36 15.19
CA ALA A 370 15.29 3.95 14.23
C ALA A 370 14.77 3.06 13.09
N LEU A 371 13.79 2.20 13.37
CA LEU A 371 13.16 1.36 12.35
C LEU A 371 12.25 2.18 11.42
N GLU A 372 11.56 3.19 11.94
CA GLU A 372 10.77 4.09 11.09
C GLU A 372 11.66 5.02 10.25
N GLU A 373 12.85 5.41 10.75
CA GLU A 373 13.88 6.09 9.94
C GLU A 373 14.34 5.21 8.76
N GLU A 374 14.62 3.93 9.00
CA GLU A 374 14.98 2.97 7.94
C GLU A 374 13.85 2.79 6.93
N ARG A 375 12.58 2.80 7.39
CA ARG A 375 11.42 2.77 6.51
C ARG A 375 11.37 4.01 5.61
N ARG A 376 11.64 5.19 6.16
CA ARG A 376 11.71 6.44 5.38
C ARG A 376 12.79 6.39 4.30
N GLU A 377 13.96 5.85 4.61
CA GLU A 377 15.01 5.67 3.61
C GLU A 377 14.59 4.71 2.48
N THR A 378 13.81 3.66 2.80
CA THR A 378 13.24 2.79 1.78
C THR A 378 12.30 3.57 0.85
N HIS A 379 11.47 4.47 1.39
CA HIS A 379 10.63 5.35 0.57
C HIS A 379 11.46 6.31 -0.29
N ALA A 380 12.57 6.82 0.20
CA ALA A 380 13.49 7.63 -0.58
C ALA A 380 14.12 6.83 -1.75
N GLU A 381 14.33 5.52 -1.59
CA GLU A 381 14.78 4.65 -2.69
C GLU A 381 13.67 4.45 -3.76
N TYR A 382 12.40 4.38 -3.36
CA TYR A 382 11.30 4.37 -4.34
C TYR A 382 11.28 5.63 -5.19
N ARG A 383 11.47 6.80 -4.58
CA ARG A 383 11.48 8.09 -5.26
C ARG A 383 12.48 8.13 -6.42
N LYS A 384 13.62 7.47 -6.26
CA LYS A 384 14.64 7.38 -7.31
C LYS A 384 14.18 6.65 -8.58
N LEU A 385 13.09 5.89 -8.54
CA LEU A 385 12.51 5.25 -9.74
C LEU A 385 12.03 6.27 -10.77
N TRP A 386 11.61 7.47 -10.35
CA TRP A 386 11.12 8.52 -11.24
C TRP A 386 11.95 9.80 -11.24
N GLU A 387 12.79 10.04 -10.23
CA GLU A 387 13.66 11.22 -10.21
C GLU A 387 14.99 11.01 -10.92
N GLN A 388 15.55 9.79 -10.87
CA GLN A 388 16.79 9.46 -11.54
C GLN A 388 16.53 9.01 -12.98
N THR A 389 17.42 9.42 -13.88
CA THR A 389 17.44 8.86 -15.24
C THR A 389 17.83 7.38 -15.20
N PRO A 390 17.51 6.59 -16.24
CA PRO A 390 17.95 5.21 -16.33
C PRO A 390 19.46 5.05 -16.14
N GLU A 391 20.27 5.96 -16.72
CA GLU A 391 21.73 5.96 -16.65
C GLU A 391 22.24 6.24 -15.22
N GLU A 392 21.61 7.17 -14.50
CA GLU A 392 21.96 7.45 -13.10
C GLU A 392 21.68 6.23 -12.21
N ARG A 393 20.52 5.57 -12.43
CA ARG A 393 20.21 4.35 -11.68
C ARG A 393 21.14 3.19 -12.00
N ALA A 394 21.55 3.05 -13.27
CA ALA A 394 22.52 2.04 -13.66
C ALA A 394 23.91 2.34 -13.05
N ALA A 395 24.31 3.62 -12.98
CA ALA A 395 25.56 4.05 -12.33
C ALA A 395 25.57 3.79 -10.81
N ASP A 396 24.39 3.78 -10.17
CA ASP A 396 24.21 3.43 -8.76
C ASP A 396 24.07 1.91 -8.52
N ASP A 397 24.27 1.08 -9.54
CA ASP A 397 24.05 -0.37 -9.54
C ASP A 397 22.60 -0.79 -9.21
N ARG A 398 21.62 0.09 -9.45
CA ARG A 398 20.21 -0.11 -9.09
C ARG A 398 19.31 -0.50 -10.26
N ALA A 399 19.83 -0.51 -11.48
CA ALA A 399 19.09 -0.94 -12.66
C ALA A 399 19.98 -1.63 -13.69
N LEU A 400 19.39 -2.50 -14.48
CA LEU A 400 19.89 -2.93 -15.78
C LEU A 400 19.05 -2.22 -16.84
N ILE A 401 19.72 -1.49 -17.73
CA ILE A 401 19.11 -0.69 -18.79
C ILE A 401 19.55 -1.19 -20.16
N ASP A 402 18.95 -0.67 -21.22
CA ASP A 402 19.26 -1.04 -22.61
C ASP A 402 19.17 -2.55 -22.86
N LEU A 403 18.25 -3.21 -22.17
CA LEU A 403 17.99 -4.62 -22.40
C LEU A 403 17.32 -4.80 -23.78
N GLU A 404 17.80 -5.79 -24.54
CA GLU A 404 17.21 -6.15 -25.82
C GLU A 404 16.25 -7.32 -25.61
N PRO A 405 14.91 -7.11 -25.70
CA PRO A 405 13.94 -8.18 -25.57
C PRO A 405 14.19 -9.30 -26.62
N VAL A 406 14.22 -10.54 -26.15
CA VAL A 406 14.45 -11.72 -27.00
C VAL A 406 13.18 -12.53 -27.19
N SER A 407 12.49 -12.84 -26.10
CA SER A 407 11.25 -13.59 -26.12
C SER A 407 10.40 -13.29 -24.91
N GLN A 408 9.09 -13.46 -25.10
CA GLN A 408 8.08 -13.55 -24.05
C GLN A 408 7.36 -14.86 -24.29
N THR A 409 7.44 -15.77 -23.35
CA THR A 409 6.88 -17.11 -23.48
C THR A 409 6.00 -17.39 -22.29
N GLU A 410 4.75 -17.72 -22.54
CA GLU A 410 3.88 -18.22 -21.50
C GLU A 410 4.39 -19.61 -21.07
N ILE A 411 4.64 -19.75 -19.79
CA ILE A 411 5.08 -20.99 -19.18
C ILE A 411 3.90 -21.65 -18.45
N ASP A 412 4.10 -22.91 -18.02
CA ASP A 412 3.11 -23.59 -17.20
C ASP A 412 2.71 -22.74 -16.00
N ASP A 413 1.45 -22.75 -15.62
CA ASP A 413 0.85 -21.95 -14.53
C ASP A 413 0.48 -20.51 -14.91
N ALA A 414 0.26 -20.21 -16.20
CA ALA A 414 -0.16 -18.90 -16.70
C ALA A 414 0.75 -17.74 -16.27
N ARG A 415 2.04 -18.02 -16.10
CA ARG A 415 3.10 -17.03 -15.91
C ARG A 415 3.89 -16.80 -17.18
N TRP A 416 4.60 -15.71 -17.23
CA TRP A 416 5.41 -15.33 -18.39
C TRP A 416 6.90 -15.41 -18.06
N GLU A 417 7.65 -16.08 -18.89
CA GLU A 417 9.11 -16.00 -18.94
C GLU A 417 9.49 -14.90 -19.92
N LEU A 418 10.08 -13.84 -19.40
CA LEU A 418 10.60 -12.71 -20.14
C LEU A 418 12.12 -12.86 -20.28
N ARG A 419 12.62 -12.94 -21.49
CA ARG A 419 14.05 -13.11 -21.78
C ARG A 419 14.56 -11.91 -22.53
N ALA A 420 15.66 -11.35 -22.04
CA ALA A 420 16.34 -10.24 -22.72
C ALA A 420 17.86 -10.45 -22.73
N ARG A 421 18.50 -9.90 -23.76
CA ARG A 421 19.95 -9.80 -23.80
C ARG A 421 20.43 -8.60 -23.00
N LYS A 422 21.42 -8.83 -22.16
CA LYS A 422 22.04 -7.81 -21.33
C LYS A 422 23.31 -7.26 -22.01
N PRO A 423 23.59 -5.94 -22.01
CA PRO A 423 24.91 -5.43 -22.34
C PRO A 423 25.98 -6.10 -21.48
N GLY A 424 27.06 -6.61 -22.11
CA GLY A 424 28.01 -7.52 -21.45
C GLY A 424 28.80 -6.92 -20.29
N ASP A 425 28.87 -5.60 -20.20
CA ASP A 425 29.54 -4.83 -19.14
C ASP A 425 28.60 -4.26 -18.09
N ALA A 426 27.28 -4.46 -18.25
CA ALA A 426 26.29 -3.97 -17.29
C ALA A 426 26.35 -4.75 -15.98
N VAL A 427 26.47 -4.02 -14.86
CA VAL A 427 26.52 -4.54 -13.49
C VAL A 427 25.37 -3.96 -12.69
N SER A 428 24.84 -4.72 -11.76
CA SER A 428 23.81 -4.27 -10.82
C SER A 428 23.89 -5.04 -9.50
N LYS A 429 23.17 -4.56 -8.49
CA LYS A 429 22.96 -5.27 -7.21
C LYS A 429 21.97 -6.41 -7.32
N LEU A 430 21.28 -6.54 -8.43
CA LEU A 430 20.33 -7.62 -8.70
C LEU A 430 21.01 -8.99 -8.72
N ARG A 431 20.31 -10.00 -8.25
CA ARG A 431 20.77 -11.40 -8.18
C ARG A 431 19.66 -12.35 -8.63
N GLU A 432 20.06 -13.54 -9.04
CA GLU A 432 19.11 -14.64 -9.23
C GLU A 432 18.33 -14.90 -7.93
N GLY A 433 17.01 -15.03 -8.06
CA GLY A 433 16.07 -15.19 -6.95
C GLY A 433 15.47 -13.87 -6.41
N ASP A 434 16.04 -12.71 -6.76
CA ASP A 434 15.47 -11.43 -6.35
C ASP A 434 14.15 -11.15 -7.08
N VAL A 435 13.26 -10.42 -6.41
CA VAL A 435 12.11 -9.78 -7.03
C VAL A 435 12.54 -8.39 -7.51
N ALA A 436 12.31 -8.11 -8.78
CA ALA A 436 12.67 -6.87 -9.43
C ALA A 436 11.50 -6.29 -10.23
N LEU A 437 11.57 -5.02 -10.58
CA LEU A 437 10.57 -4.35 -11.39
C LEU A 437 11.03 -4.36 -12.86
N ALA A 438 10.41 -5.24 -13.66
CA ALA A 438 10.60 -5.34 -15.09
C ALA A 438 9.72 -4.31 -15.81
N SER A 439 10.27 -3.57 -16.76
CA SER A 439 9.50 -2.53 -17.47
C SER A 439 9.90 -2.38 -18.94
N ASP A 440 9.03 -1.71 -19.69
CA ASP A 440 9.22 -1.30 -21.08
C ASP A 440 10.18 -0.11 -21.24
N GLY A 441 10.82 0.31 -20.15
CA GLY A 441 11.74 1.44 -20.05
C GLY A 441 11.32 2.49 -19.04
N ASP A 442 10.03 2.61 -18.76
CA ASP A 442 9.48 3.47 -17.71
C ASP A 442 8.73 2.64 -16.66
N PRO A 443 9.34 2.41 -15.48
CA PRO A 443 8.75 1.54 -14.47
C PRO A 443 7.58 2.19 -13.72
N VAL A 444 7.33 3.49 -13.86
CA VAL A 444 6.33 4.23 -13.07
C VAL A 444 5.13 4.65 -13.90
N THR A 445 5.34 5.31 -15.05
CA THR A 445 4.24 5.77 -15.91
C THR A 445 3.99 4.84 -17.10
N GLY A 446 4.98 4.00 -17.45
CA GLY A 446 4.87 2.96 -18.46
C GLY A 446 4.25 1.66 -17.93
N HIS A 447 4.61 0.55 -18.57
CA HIS A 447 4.22 -0.78 -18.12
C HIS A 447 5.33 -1.40 -17.28
N GLY A 448 5.06 -1.63 -16.01
CA GLY A 448 5.98 -2.26 -15.07
C GLY A 448 5.32 -3.46 -14.36
N GLU A 449 6.05 -4.58 -14.32
CA GLU A 449 5.62 -5.81 -13.67
C GLU A 449 6.66 -6.27 -12.65
N LEU A 450 6.20 -6.68 -11.47
CA LEU A 450 7.07 -7.34 -10.50
C LEU A 450 7.34 -8.77 -10.93
N GLY A 451 8.61 -9.14 -10.97
CA GLY A 451 9.00 -10.49 -11.39
C GLY A 451 10.19 -11.03 -10.63
N ARG A 452 10.32 -12.34 -10.64
CA ARG A 452 11.47 -13.05 -10.04
C ARG A 452 12.53 -13.27 -11.10
N ILE A 453 13.75 -12.89 -10.80
CA ILE A 453 14.91 -13.19 -11.66
C ILE A 453 15.26 -14.66 -11.54
N THR A 454 15.14 -15.42 -12.62
CA THR A 454 15.47 -16.84 -12.67
C THR A 454 16.86 -17.11 -13.27
N VAL A 455 17.31 -16.24 -14.17
CA VAL A 455 18.67 -16.27 -14.72
C VAL A 455 19.24 -14.87 -14.79
N LEU A 456 20.49 -14.73 -14.34
CA LEU A 456 21.27 -13.50 -14.48
C LEU A 456 22.73 -13.84 -14.83
N SER A 457 23.04 -13.86 -16.11
CA SER A 457 24.39 -14.19 -16.63
C SER A 457 25.14 -12.95 -17.13
N GLY A 458 26.29 -13.16 -17.79
CA GLY A 458 27.09 -12.07 -18.40
C GLY A 458 26.34 -11.34 -19.52
N ASP A 459 25.49 -12.02 -20.27
CA ASP A 459 24.85 -11.55 -21.50
C ASP A 459 23.32 -11.73 -21.55
N GLU A 460 22.73 -12.35 -20.53
CA GLU A 460 21.32 -12.69 -20.52
C GLU A 460 20.68 -12.44 -19.15
N VAL A 461 19.42 -12.00 -19.18
CA VAL A 461 18.54 -11.95 -18.01
C VAL A 461 17.21 -12.60 -18.36
N VAL A 462 16.69 -13.40 -17.42
CA VAL A 462 15.38 -14.05 -17.50
C VAL A 462 14.60 -13.71 -16.24
N VAL A 463 13.36 -13.24 -16.43
CA VAL A 463 12.46 -12.84 -15.34
C VAL A 463 11.13 -13.54 -15.53
N GLU A 464 10.60 -14.14 -14.49
CA GLU A 464 9.24 -14.66 -14.46
C GLU A 464 8.29 -13.61 -13.87
N THR A 465 7.20 -13.31 -14.59
CA THR A 465 6.18 -12.33 -14.22
C THR A 465 4.78 -12.93 -14.37
N ASP A 466 3.78 -12.32 -13.75
CA ASP A 466 2.38 -12.74 -13.90
C ASP A 466 1.78 -12.27 -15.23
N GLU A 467 2.22 -11.11 -15.73
CA GLU A 467 1.77 -10.54 -17.00
C GLU A 467 2.96 -10.25 -17.92
N PRO A 468 2.81 -10.28 -19.24
CA PRO A 468 3.91 -9.99 -20.15
C PRO A 468 4.21 -8.49 -20.18
N VAL A 469 5.49 -8.15 -20.14
CA VAL A 469 6.00 -6.80 -20.39
C VAL A 469 7.21 -6.85 -21.31
N GLU A 470 7.40 -5.85 -22.16
CA GLU A 470 8.58 -5.76 -22.99
C GLU A 470 9.81 -5.44 -22.11
N LEU A 471 10.63 -6.43 -21.80
CA LEU A 471 11.74 -6.31 -20.85
C LEU A 471 12.89 -5.47 -21.43
N ARG A 472 12.78 -4.13 -21.28
CA ARG A 472 13.80 -3.16 -21.71
C ARG A 472 14.64 -2.63 -20.56
N ARG A 473 14.05 -2.67 -19.35
CA ARG A 473 14.69 -2.19 -18.13
C ARG A 473 14.27 -3.07 -16.96
N LEU A 474 15.21 -3.29 -16.03
CA LEU A 474 14.98 -4.06 -14.81
C LEU A 474 15.55 -3.30 -13.62
N ASP A 475 14.70 -2.84 -12.73
CA ASP A 475 15.06 -2.06 -11.55
C ASP A 475 15.06 -2.90 -10.27
N VAL A 476 15.99 -2.58 -9.36
CA VAL A 476 15.88 -3.00 -7.97
C VAL A 476 14.60 -2.39 -7.40
N TYR A 477 13.67 -3.24 -6.96
CA TYR A 477 12.45 -2.81 -6.30
C TYR A 477 12.69 -2.73 -4.79
N PRO A 478 12.50 -1.55 -4.16
CA PRO A 478 12.69 -1.40 -2.72
C PRO A 478 11.71 -2.28 -1.94
N SER A 479 12.16 -2.82 -0.81
CA SER A 479 11.35 -3.72 0.02
C SER A 479 11.42 -3.33 1.49
N GLU A 480 10.27 -3.28 2.14
CA GLU A 480 10.12 -2.98 3.57
C GLU A 480 10.16 -4.23 4.45
N ILE A 481 10.26 -5.43 3.86
CA ILE A 481 10.18 -6.72 4.58
C ILE A 481 11.18 -6.80 5.74
N SER A 482 12.40 -6.28 5.57
CA SER A 482 13.42 -6.31 6.62
C SER A 482 13.05 -5.40 7.79
N VAL A 483 12.48 -4.24 7.52
CA VAL A 483 12.01 -3.29 8.52
C VAL A 483 10.82 -3.87 9.28
N ASP A 484 9.85 -4.45 8.57
CA ASP A 484 8.67 -5.09 9.16
C ASP A 484 9.03 -6.25 10.08
N ARG A 485 9.98 -7.10 9.66
CA ARG A 485 10.51 -8.21 10.49
C ARG A 485 11.23 -7.68 11.73
N SER A 486 12.00 -6.61 11.60
CA SER A 486 12.71 -6.01 12.73
C SER A 486 11.74 -5.35 13.71
N LEU A 487 10.71 -4.67 13.22
CA LEU A 487 9.65 -4.11 14.04
C LEU A 487 8.88 -5.20 14.80
N THR A 488 8.56 -6.30 14.12
CA THR A 488 7.93 -7.47 14.75
C THR A 488 8.81 -8.07 15.83
N ALA A 489 10.11 -8.23 15.56
CA ALA A 489 11.07 -8.77 16.53
C ALA A 489 11.19 -7.86 17.77
N LEU A 490 11.22 -6.54 17.58
CA LEU A 490 11.19 -5.55 18.67
C LEU A 490 9.92 -5.69 19.51
N HIS A 491 8.77 -5.71 18.84
CA HIS A 491 7.46 -5.85 19.45
C HIS A 491 7.36 -7.15 20.27
N ASP A 492 7.68 -8.28 19.65
CA ASP A 492 7.57 -9.58 20.31
C ASP A 492 8.57 -9.76 21.44
N THR A 493 9.79 -9.18 21.33
CA THR A 493 10.80 -9.28 22.39
C THR A 493 10.39 -8.45 23.61
N ILE A 494 9.97 -7.21 23.42
CA ILE A 494 9.73 -6.27 24.52
C ILE A 494 8.32 -6.41 25.08
N LEU A 495 7.31 -6.49 24.23
CA LEU A 495 5.91 -6.49 24.68
C LEU A 495 5.37 -7.87 25.02
N LYS A 496 5.81 -8.92 24.32
CA LYS A 496 5.34 -10.31 24.49
C LYS A 496 6.41 -11.25 25.07
N GLY A 497 7.68 -10.85 25.05
CA GLY A 497 8.80 -11.68 25.48
C GLY A 497 8.74 -12.09 26.94
N SER A 498 9.27 -13.28 27.26
CA SER A 498 9.37 -13.74 28.65
C SER A 498 10.36 -12.87 29.45
N GLU A 499 10.05 -12.61 30.71
CA GLU A 499 10.92 -11.85 31.61
C GLU A 499 12.34 -12.42 31.66
N ARG A 500 12.48 -13.76 31.66
CA ARG A 500 13.79 -14.42 31.64
C ARG A 500 14.65 -14.02 30.44
N ARG A 501 14.06 -13.90 29.24
CA ARG A 501 14.79 -13.47 28.04
C ARG A 501 15.18 -11.99 28.13
N LYS A 502 14.25 -11.18 28.59
CA LYS A 502 14.49 -9.73 28.80
C LYS A 502 15.57 -9.49 29.85
N ASP A 503 15.56 -10.23 30.96
CA ASP A 503 16.59 -10.14 31.99
C ASP A 503 18.00 -10.44 31.45
N VAL A 504 18.12 -11.39 30.52
CA VAL A 504 19.41 -11.64 29.85
C VAL A 504 19.76 -10.51 28.89
N LEU A 505 18.80 -10.04 28.09
CA LEU A 505 19.00 -8.95 27.13
C LEU A 505 19.47 -7.66 27.81
N PHE A 506 18.88 -7.31 28.96
CA PHE A 506 19.20 -6.10 29.72
C PHE A 506 20.31 -6.32 30.76
N GLY A 507 21.00 -7.47 30.73
CA GLY A 507 22.11 -7.77 31.68
C GLY A 507 21.69 -7.94 33.13
N ARG A 508 20.39 -8.09 33.41
CA ARG A 508 19.86 -8.34 34.76
C ARG A 508 20.07 -9.78 35.23
N ARG A 509 20.41 -10.67 34.27
CA ARG A 509 20.66 -12.08 34.48
C ARG A 509 21.75 -12.58 33.56
N GLU A 510 22.67 -13.39 34.10
CA GLU A 510 23.67 -14.08 33.26
C GLU A 510 23.01 -15.11 32.32
N PRO A 511 23.50 -15.22 31.06
CA PRO A 511 23.03 -16.22 30.14
C PRO A 511 23.40 -17.64 30.61
N ASP A 512 22.46 -18.57 30.45
CA ASP A 512 22.64 -20.00 30.80
C ASP A 512 22.86 -20.80 29.51
N PHE A 513 24.11 -21.09 29.20
CA PHE A 513 24.50 -21.87 28.04
C PHE A 513 24.50 -23.36 28.37
N ARG A 514 23.61 -24.11 27.73
CA ARG A 514 23.59 -25.57 27.84
C ARG A 514 24.58 -26.19 26.86
N ALA A 515 25.26 -27.27 27.29
CA ALA A 515 26.10 -28.06 26.40
C ALA A 515 25.23 -28.74 25.32
N GLU A 516 25.77 -28.92 24.11
CA GLU A 516 25.06 -29.61 23.00
C GLU A 516 24.54 -31.02 23.33
N SER A 517 25.16 -31.69 24.32
CA SER A 517 24.77 -33.03 24.78
C SER A 517 23.43 -33.06 25.56
N ASP A 518 22.85 -31.90 25.88
CA ASP A 518 21.62 -31.82 26.70
C ASP A 518 20.36 -31.50 25.85
N ARG A 519 20.44 -31.67 24.53
CA ARG A 519 19.32 -31.51 23.58
C ARG A 519 18.62 -32.78 23.26
#